data_8071e891775a28ed2343050f3907a9bc
#
_entry.id   8071e891775a28ed2343050f3907a9bc
#
_cell.length_a   1.000
_cell.length_b   1.000
_cell.length_c   1.000
_cell.angle_alpha   90.00
_cell.angle_beta   90.00
_cell.angle_gamma   90.00
#
_symmetry.space_group_name_H-M   'P 1'
#
loop_
_entity.id
_entity.type
_entity.pdbx_description
1 polymer ?
#
loop_
_entity_poly.entity_id
_entity_poly.type
_entity_poly.pdbx_seq_one_letter_code
_entity_poly.pdbx_strand_id
1 'polypeptide(L)'
;MSDAVKRVSAGTRRSNARRDRPTRRGAEFDVMTQEARGKPRATAPRTAGIQGDLRPLPRRSRRFVERLACAPADEDAAFLKRPGMRGIRLQLDYWKAEERLQCERIGHAVVIYGSTRMVSPAVASARLAEANRALAERPHDARRRHAVAEASQLVEHSAYYRVAREFGRLVGRAACSVRTARLAVVTGGGPGIMEAANRGAYESGAPSIGFNIELPRKQIPNRYITPDLCFRFHYFAIRKLHLLERAKAAVFFPGGYGTFDELFEVLTLLQTGKIPPLPVILVGEAYWRRAVDFEFLADEGMIDRHDLELFTYCESAPDIWRAIGDWYERQRIRPRMRRKTSRTGRRV
;
A
#
# COMPACT_ATOMS: atom_id res chain seq x y z
N MET A 1 -22.65 -31.88 -49.06
CA MET A 1 -23.99 -31.79 -49.71
C MET A 1 -24.66 -30.64 -48.98
N SER A 2 -24.57 -29.50 -49.61
CA SER A 2 -25.57 -28.73 -50.37
C SER A 2 -26.41 -27.90 -49.41
N ASP A 3 -26.14 -26.60 -49.31
CA ASP A 3 -26.70 -25.43 -50.02
C ASP A 3 -28.13 -25.05 -49.65
N ALA A 4 -28.33 -23.83 -49.18
CA ALA A 4 -29.06 -22.73 -49.80
C ALA A 4 -29.40 -21.66 -48.73
N VAL A 5 -28.80 -20.48 -48.69
CA VAL A 5 -29.11 -19.24 -49.40
C VAL A 5 -30.63 -18.91 -49.48
N LYS A 6 -31.08 -17.83 -48.78
CA LYS A 6 -31.80 -16.70 -49.42
C LYS A 6 -32.03 -15.50 -48.46
N ARG A 7 -31.79 -14.36 -49.08
CA ARG A 7 -31.99 -12.95 -48.69
C ARG A 7 -33.45 -12.54 -48.59
N VAL A 8 -33.55 -11.24 -48.15
CA VAL A 8 -34.59 -10.21 -48.44
C VAL A 8 -35.42 -9.89 -47.18
N SER A 9 -35.66 -8.68 -46.70
CA SER A 9 -35.47 -7.29 -47.14
C SER A 9 -35.95 -6.33 -46.03
N ALA A 10 -35.51 -5.12 -46.17
CA ALA A 10 -35.84 -3.88 -45.51
C ALA A 10 -37.26 -3.66 -44.96
N GLY A 11 -37.33 -2.96 -43.83
CA GLY A 11 -38.55 -2.33 -43.31
C GLY A 11 -38.23 -1.23 -42.31
N THR A 12 -38.10 -0.01 -42.81
CA THR A 12 -38.10 1.27 -42.11
C THR A 12 -39.35 1.46 -41.33
N ARG A 13 -39.27 1.81 -40.02
CA ARG A 13 -40.26 2.66 -39.37
C ARG A 13 -39.66 3.55 -38.24
N ARG A 14 -40.10 4.79 -38.32
CA ARG A 14 -39.70 6.00 -37.58
C ARG A 14 -40.10 6.00 -36.11
N SER A 15 -39.29 6.70 -35.35
CA SER A 15 -39.60 7.69 -34.28
C SER A 15 -40.40 7.28 -33.06
N ASN A 16 -39.82 7.45 -31.88
CA ASN A 16 -40.35 8.39 -30.90
C ASN A 16 -39.26 8.71 -29.84
N ALA A 17 -38.82 9.94 -29.91
CA ALA A 17 -38.00 10.55 -28.87
C ALA A 17 -38.87 10.83 -27.65
N ARG A 18 -38.62 10.19 -26.53
CA ARG A 18 -39.02 10.68 -25.22
C ARG A 18 -37.80 11.27 -24.54
N ARG A 19 -37.90 12.61 -24.35
CA ARG A 19 -37.00 13.42 -23.53
C ARG A 19 -37.19 13.04 -22.07
N ASP A 20 -36.23 12.33 -21.46
CA ASP A 20 -36.16 12.25 -20.03
C ASP A 20 -35.34 13.43 -19.49
N ARG A 21 -35.97 14.18 -18.60
CA ARG A 21 -35.36 15.29 -17.85
C ARG A 21 -34.38 14.71 -16.84
N PRO A 22 -33.17 15.26 -16.68
CA PRO A 22 -32.25 14.86 -15.63
C PRO A 22 -32.74 15.39 -14.27
N THR A 23 -32.86 14.46 -13.31
CA THR A 23 -33.16 14.78 -11.92
C THR A 23 -31.99 15.56 -11.29
N ARG A 24 -32.34 16.69 -10.66
CA ARG A 24 -31.47 17.54 -9.86
C ARG A 24 -30.85 16.77 -8.68
N ARG A 25 -29.70 16.13 -8.85
CA ARG A 25 -28.79 15.68 -7.78
C ARG A 25 -27.40 15.32 -8.34
N GLY A 26 -26.87 16.14 -9.21
CA GLY A 26 -25.54 16.01 -9.78
C GLY A 26 -24.80 17.32 -10.01
N ALA A 27 -25.32 18.43 -9.51
CA ALA A 27 -24.84 19.77 -9.92
C ALA A 27 -23.84 20.42 -8.94
N GLU A 28 -23.49 19.80 -7.84
CA GLU A 28 -22.54 20.40 -6.87
C GLU A 28 -21.09 19.89 -6.96
N PHE A 29 -20.80 18.91 -7.82
CA PHE A 29 -19.44 18.39 -7.99
C PHE A 29 -18.74 18.81 -9.29
N ASP A 30 -19.42 19.53 -10.19
CA ASP A 30 -18.90 19.86 -11.53
C ASP A 30 -18.23 21.24 -11.64
N VAL A 31 -18.24 22.06 -10.60
CA VAL A 31 -17.67 23.42 -10.65
C VAL A 31 -16.15 23.43 -10.41
N MET A 32 -15.55 22.35 -9.89
CA MET A 32 -14.10 22.29 -9.65
C MET A 32 -13.29 21.56 -10.73
N THR A 33 -13.91 21.07 -11.81
CA THR A 33 -13.20 20.27 -12.83
C THR A 33 -13.07 20.92 -14.20
N GLN A 34 -13.56 22.14 -14.41
CA GLN A 34 -13.49 22.80 -15.72
C GLN A 34 -12.27 23.71 -15.97
N GLU A 35 -11.40 23.94 -14.98
CA GLU A 35 -10.19 24.77 -15.18
C GLU A 35 -8.89 24.02 -15.54
N ALA A 36 -8.94 22.72 -15.78
CA ALA A 36 -7.74 21.92 -16.05
C ALA A 36 -7.66 21.39 -17.51
N ARG A 37 -8.04 22.19 -18.50
CA ARG A 37 -7.75 21.90 -19.92
C ARG A 37 -6.75 22.90 -20.53
N GLY A 38 -5.57 22.95 -19.97
CA GLY A 38 -4.40 23.58 -20.57
C GLY A 38 -3.19 22.72 -20.23
N LYS A 39 -2.49 22.18 -21.24
CA LYS A 39 -1.21 21.52 -21.05
C LYS A 39 -0.24 22.46 -20.33
N PRO A 40 0.22 22.21 -19.12
CA PRO A 40 1.38 22.92 -18.62
C PRO A 40 2.64 22.13 -19.01
N ARG A 41 3.41 22.69 -19.91
CA ARG A 41 4.85 22.49 -19.91
C ARG A 41 5.32 22.85 -18.50
N ALA A 42 5.95 21.90 -17.81
CA ALA A 42 6.59 22.16 -16.52
C ALA A 42 7.76 23.13 -16.73
N THR A 43 7.49 24.40 -16.60
CA THR A 43 8.49 25.40 -16.25
C THR A 43 8.40 25.53 -14.73
N ALA A 44 9.49 25.22 -14.05
CA ALA A 44 9.68 25.59 -12.65
C ALA A 44 9.19 27.02 -12.42
N PRO A 45 8.49 27.32 -11.31
CA PRO A 45 8.13 28.68 -11.02
C PRO A 45 9.44 29.47 -10.91
N ARG A 46 9.68 30.31 -11.90
CA ARG A 46 10.60 31.42 -11.75
C ARG A 46 9.99 32.24 -10.62
N THR A 47 10.61 32.21 -9.47
CA THR A 47 10.43 33.23 -8.45
C THR A 47 10.74 34.56 -9.17
N ALA A 48 9.69 35.22 -9.61
CA ALA A 48 9.77 36.62 -10.02
C ALA A 48 10.21 37.35 -8.75
N GLY A 49 11.50 37.55 -8.64
CA GLY A 49 12.05 38.42 -7.62
C GLY A 49 11.36 39.77 -7.76
N ILE A 50 10.54 40.09 -6.78
CA ILE A 50 10.19 41.48 -6.50
C ILE A 50 11.54 42.11 -6.13
N GLN A 51 12.24 42.67 -7.12
CA GLN A 51 13.32 43.62 -6.90
C GLN A 51 12.67 44.91 -6.37
N GLY A 52 12.10 44.81 -5.16
CA GLY A 52 11.83 45.97 -4.34
C GLY A 52 13.15 46.49 -3.81
N ASP A 53 13.34 47.79 -3.91
CA ASP A 53 14.44 48.60 -3.44
C ASP A 53 14.96 48.09 -2.07
N LEU A 54 16.05 47.29 -2.09
CA LEU A 54 16.67 46.71 -0.91
C LEU A 54 17.52 47.82 -0.20
N ARG A 55 16.81 48.84 0.30
CA ARG A 55 17.44 49.65 1.34
C ARG A 55 17.70 48.78 2.54
N PRO A 56 18.91 48.73 3.08
CA PRO A 56 19.21 47.92 4.25
C PRO A 56 18.26 48.32 5.39
N LEU A 57 17.46 47.38 5.86
CA LEU A 57 16.53 47.57 6.96
C LEU A 57 17.29 48.16 8.17
N PRO A 58 16.72 49.18 8.86
CA PRO A 58 17.28 49.72 10.08
C PRO A 58 17.61 48.60 11.07
N ARG A 59 18.74 48.72 11.80
CA ARG A 59 19.21 47.68 12.77
C ARG A 59 18.09 47.18 13.72
N ARG A 60 17.15 48.06 14.09
CA ARG A 60 16.01 47.74 14.95
C ARG A 60 15.00 46.85 14.20
N SER A 61 14.72 47.13 12.95
CA SER A 61 13.78 46.33 12.11
C SER A 61 14.37 44.96 11.76
N ARG A 62 15.67 44.82 11.51
CA ARG A 62 16.36 43.53 11.35
C ARG A 62 16.17 42.63 12.56
N ARG A 63 16.29 43.15 13.79
CA ARG A 63 16.05 42.36 15.00
C ARG A 63 14.62 41.80 15.14
N PHE A 64 13.62 42.41 14.50
CA PHE A 64 12.26 41.90 14.51
C PHE A 64 12.06 40.81 13.45
N VAL A 65 12.61 40.99 12.24
CA VAL A 65 12.49 40.02 11.13
C VAL A 65 13.30 38.75 11.43
N GLU A 66 14.42 38.86 12.14
CA GLU A 66 15.25 37.72 12.55
C GLU A 66 14.67 36.92 13.75
N ARG A 67 13.57 37.38 14.37
CA ARG A 67 12.90 36.64 15.44
C ARG A 67 11.96 35.62 14.83
N LEU A 68 12.05 34.37 15.30
CA LEU A 68 11.13 33.27 14.95
C LEU A 68 9.64 33.66 15.05
N ALA A 69 9.28 34.63 15.93
CA ALA A 69 7.92 35.13 16.06
C ALA A 69 7.41 35.91 14.82
N CYS A 70 8.28 36.37 13.91
CA CYS A 70 7.92 37.07 12.68
C CYS A 70 7.90 36.12 11.45
N ALA A 71 8.34 34.88 11.59
CA ALA A 71 8.26 33.90 10.53
C ALA A 71 6.78 33.46 10.34
N PRO A 72 6.32 33.24 9.10
CA PRO A 72 5.04 32.58 8.84
C PRO A 72 4.99 31.23 9.56
N ALA A 73 3.82 30.85 10.08
CA ALA A 73 3.69 29.66 10.91
C ALA A 73 4.01 28.34 10.18
N ASP A 74 3.80 28.28 8.88
CA ASP A 74 4.14 27.15 7.99
C ASP A 74 5.64 27.04 7.70
N GLU A 75 6.39 28.12 7.83
CA GLU A 75 7.84 28.16 7.70
C GLU A 75 8.57 27.91 9.04
N ASP A 76 7.87 28.08 10.18
CA ASP A 76 8.43 27.81 11.52
C ASP A 76 8.37 26.34 11.88
N ALA A 77 9.37 25.57 11.46
CA ALA A 77 9.49 24.16 11.78
C ALA A 77 9.61 23.89 13.31
N ALA A 78 10.12 24.85 14.11
CA ALA A 78 10.19 24.71 15.55
C ALA A 78 8.81 24.85 16.21
N PHE A 79 8.01 25.78 15.74
CA PHE A 79 6.60 25.93 16.13
C PHE A 79 5.80 24.68 15.78
N LEU A 80 5.90 24.17 14.52
CA LEU A 80 5.20 22.99 14.07
C LEU A 80 5.59 21.73 14.86
N LYS A 81 6.76 21.66 15.47
CA LYS A 81 7.21 20.54 16.32
C LYS A 81 6.68 20.59 17.73
N ARG A 82 6.08 21.68 18.20
CA ARG A 82 5.53 21.81 19.55
C ARG A 82 4.42 20.76 19.80
N PRO A 83 4.26 20.27 21.03
CA PRO A 83 3.23 19.27 21.37
C PRO A 83 1.81 19.68 20.93
N GLY A 84 1.42 20.95 21.13
CA GLY A 84 0.12 21.48 20.73
C GLY A 84 -0.16 21.44 19.22
N MET A 85 0.89 21.33 18.37
CA MET A 85 0.76 21.25 16.92
C MET A 85 0.59 19.80 16.41
N ARG A 86 0.35 18.83 17.29
CA ARG A 86 0.19 17.42 16.91
C ARG A 86 -0.91 17.19 15.89
N GLY A 87 -2.08 17.84 16.07
CA GLY A 87 -3.20 17.72 15.14
C GLY A 87 -2.85 18.18 13.71
N ILE A 88 -2.15 19.32 13.62
CA ILE A 88 -1.68 19.83 12.32
C ILE A 88 -0.68 18.88 11.68
N ARG A 89 0.27 18.32 12.45
CA ARG A 89 1.23 17.34 11.90
C ARG A 89 0.56 16.05 11.41
N LEU A 90 -0.51 15.57 12.08
CA LEU A 90 -1.30 14.43 11.59
C LEU A 90 -1.92 14.72 10.22
N GLN A 91 -2.46 15.95 10.04
CA GLN A 91 -3.00 16.38 8.75
C GLN A 91 -1.91 16.50 7.68
N LEU A 92 -0.76 17.07 8.01
CA LEU A 92 0.38 17.20 7.08
C LEU A 92 0.90 15.82 6.65
N ASP A 93 1.02 14.85 7.58
CA ASP A 93 1.41 13.47 7.26
C ASP A 93 0.41 12.83 6.28
N TYR A 94 -0.89 13.04 6.49
CA TYR A 94 -1.93 12.52 5.62
C TYR A 94 -1.87 13.17 4.22
N TRP A 95 -1.97 14.49 4.15
CA TRP A 95 -2.13 15.19 2.88
C TRP A 95 -0.90 15.11 1.99
N LYS A 96 0.30 15.12 2.55
CA LYS A 96 1.54 15.02 1.78
C LYS A 96 1.62 13.74 0.95
N ALA A 97 1.16 12.61 1.50
CA ALA A 97 1.11 11.36 0.77
C ALA A 97 -0.08 11.30 -0.18
N GLU A 98 -1.27 11.75 0.28
CA GLU A 98 -2.51 11.70 -0.46
C GLU A 98 -2.44 12.49 -1.77
N GLU A 99 -2.02 13.76 -1.71
CA GLU A 99 -1.85 14.62 -2.89
C GLU A 99 -0.95 13.97 -3.94
N ARG A 100 0.21 13.43 -3.52
CA ARG A 100 1.12 12.80 -4.46
C ARG A 100 0.54 11.52 -5.09
N LEU A 101 -0.14 10.69 -4.30
CA LEU A 101 -0.81 9.50 -4.82
C LEU A 101 -1.91 9.85 -5.83
N GLN A 102 -2.64 10.93 -5.61
CA GLN A 102 -3.65 11.45 -6.53
C GLN A 102 -3.00 11.96 -7.83
N CYS A 103 -1.95 12.77 -7.74
CA CYS A 103 -1.20 13.26 -8.91
C CYS A 103 -0.67 12.11 -9.77
N GLU A 104 -0.17 11.04 -9.15
CA GLU A 104 0.32 9.84 -9.84
C GLU A 104 -0.82 8.89 -10.27
N ARG A 105 -2.06 9.22 -9.98
CA ARG A 105 -3.26 8.43 -10.30
C ARG A 105 -3.22 7.02 -9.73
N ILE A 106 -2.62 6.85 -8.55
CA ILE A 106 -2.59 5.58 -7.85
C ILE A 106 -3.97 5.32 -7.23
N GLY A 107 -4.78 4.50 -7.87
CA GLY A 107 -6.13 4.17 -7.40
C GLY A 107 -6.25 2.80 -6.74
N HIS A 108 -5.29 1.91 -7.00
CA HIS A 108 -5.30 0.54 -6.50
C HIS A 108 -3.93 0.13 -5.98
N ALA A 109 -3.92 -0.62 -4.88
CA ALA A 109 -2.72 -1.11 -4.24
C ALA A 109 -2.80 -2.61 -3.93
N VAL A 110 -1.73 -3.33 -4.18
CA VAL A 110 -1.47 -4.62 -3.54
C VAL A 110 -0.46 -4.37 -2.45
N VAL A 111 -0.88 -4.59 -1.20
CA VAL A 111 -0.04 -4.29 -0.03
C VAL A 111 0.67 -5.55 0.41
N ILE A 112 1.99 -5.47 0.58
CA ILE A 112 2.82 -6.61 0.93
C ILE A 112 3.56 -6.31 2.23
N TYR A 113 3.34 -7.19 3.20
CA TYR A 113 3.93 -7.15 4.53
C TYR A 113 4.88 -8.32 4.74
N GLY A 114 5.86 -8.17 5.62
CA GLY A 114 6.76 -9.26 6.00
C GLY A 114 8.04 -8.78 6.66
N SER A 115 8.89 -9.75 7.03
CA SER A 115 10.10 -9.53 7.80
C SER A 115 11.12 -8.65 7.08
N THR A 116 11.72 -7.72 7.81
CA THR A 116 12.90 -6.94 7.39
C THR A 116 14.19 -7.76 7.40
N ARG A 117 14.18 -8.93 8.05
CA ARG A 117 15.38 -9.77 8.26
C ARG A 117 15.63 -10.76 7.14
N MET A 118 14.64 -11.03 6.29
CA MET A 118 14.79 -11.92 5.14
C MET A 118 15.64 -11.27 4.06
N VAL A 119 16.61 -12.00 3.54
CA VAL A 119 17.53 -11.51 2.51
C VAL A 119 17.43 -12.34 1.23
N SER A 120 18.00 -11.83 0.14
CA SER A 120 18.04 -12.61 -1.10
C SER A 120 18.85 -13.90 -0.94
N PRO A 121 18.56 -14.98 -1.71
CA PRO A 121 19.30 -16.24 -1.62
C PRO A 121 20.80 -16.08 -1.75
N ALA A 122 21.28 -15.20 -2.64
CA ALA A 122 22.70 -14.95 -2.81
C ALA A 122 23.36 -14.40 -1.53
N VAL A 123 22.69 -13.45 -0.84
CA VAL A 123 23.18 -12.89 0.42
C VAL A 123 23.11 -13.93 1.55
N ALA A 124 22.04 -14.73 1.60
CA ALA A 124 21.89 -15.79 2.59
C ALA A 124 23.00 -16.85 2.45
N SER A 125 23.23 -17.34 1.22
CA SER A 125 24.28 -18.31 0.94
C SER A 125 25.68 -17.77 1.25
N ALA A 126 25.96 -16.50 0.95
CA ALA A 126 27.23 -15.86 1.28
C ALA A 126 27.46 -15.80 2.80
N ARG A 127 26.43 -15.45 3.58
CA ARG A 127 26.49 -15.44 5.04
C ARG A 127 26.71 -16.83 5.63
N LEU A 128 26.06 -17.84 5.08
CA LEU A 128 26.28 -19.24 5.51
C LEU A 128 27.70 -19.69 5.21
N ALA A 129 28.23 -19.39 4.03
CA ALA A 129 29.62 -19.72 3.68
C ALA A 129 30.62 -19.01 4.60
N GLU A 130 30.37 -17.76 4.97
CA GLU A 130 31.20 -17.00 5.93
C GLU A 130 31.13 -17.61 7.33
N ALA A 131 29.94 -17.94 7.83
CA ALA A 131 29.75 -18.58 9.13
C ALA A 131 30.45 -19.94 9.21
N ASN A 132 30.37 -20.76 8.14
CA ASN A 132 31.04 -22.05 8.06
C ASN A 132 32.58 -21.90 8.07
N ARG A 133 33.14 -20.93 7.34
CA ARG A 133 34.59 -20.64 7.39
C ARG A 133 35.02 -20.22 8.78
N ALA A 134 34.27 -19.33 9.42
CA ALA A 134 34.57 -18.92 10.78
C ALA A 134 34.51 -20.11 11.79
N LEU A 135 33.55 -21.04 11.62
CA LEU A 135 33.45 -22.24 12.46
C LEU A 135 34.65 -23.20 12.22
N ALA A 136 35.08 -23.36 10.97
CA ALA A 136 36.23 -24.22 10.65
C ALA A 136 37.54 -23.80 11.37
N GLU A 137 37.72 -22.47 11.59
CA GLU A 137 38.85 -21.95 12.37
C GLU A 137 38.79 -22.33 13.87
N ARG A 138 37.56 -22.46 14.43
CA ARG A 138 37.33 -22.79 15.85
C ARG A 138 36.12 -23.73 15.98
N PRO A 139 36.28 -25.04 15.74
CA PRO A 139 35.17 -26.00 15.64
C PRO A 139 34.36 -26.18 16.93
N HIS A 140 34.97 -25.91 18.09
CA HIS A 140 34.34 -26.07 19.40
C HIS A 140 33.68 -24.81 19.95
N ASP A 141 33.74 -23.68 19.22
CA ASP A 141 33.12 -22.42 19.66
C ASP A 141 31.59 -22.48 19.49
N ALA A 142 30.89 -22.47 20.62
CA ALA A 142 29.42 -22.52 20.66
C ALA A 142 28.74 -21.33 19.95
N ARG A 143 29.34 -20.13 20.01
CA ARG A 143 28.81 -18.94 19.33
C ARG A 143 28.88 -19.07 17.81
N ARG A 144 30.00 -19.65 17.30
CA ARG A 144 30.17 -19.87 15.87
C ARG A 144 29.23 -20.96 15.35
N ARG A 145 28.97 -22.03 16.13
CA ARG A 145 27.95 -23.04 15.79
C ARG A 145 26.54 -22.41 15.74
N HIS A 146 26.22 -21.55 16.69
CA HIS A 146 24.94 -20.81 16.67
C HIS A 146 24.83 -19.93 15.44
N ALA A 147 25.86 -19.18 15.06
CA ALA A 147 25.88 -18.36 13.85
C ALA A 147 25.66 -19.17 12.57
N VAL A 148 26.21 -20.40 12.48
CA VAL A 148 25.94 -21.31 11.34
C VAL A 148 24.46 -21.73 11.33
N ALA A 149 23.88 -22.06 12.48
CA ALA A 149 22.46 -22.43 12.58
C ALA A 149 21.55 -21.26 12.15
N GLU A 150 21.83 -20.04 12.62
CA GLU A 150 21.10 -18.83 12.19
C GLU A 150 21.25 -18.57 10.68
N ALA A 151 22.46 -18.72 10.13
CA ALA A 151 22.70 -18.52 8.71
C ALA A 151 22.01 -19.60 7.85
N SER A 152 21.92 -20.84 8.35
CA SER A 152 21.18 -21.92 7.68
C SER A 152 19.69 -21.63 7.62
N GLN A 153 19.09 -21.18 8.73
CA GLN A 153 17.69 -20.75 8.74
C GLN A 153 17.44 -19.57 7.79
N LEU A 154 18.41 -18.66 7.68
CA LEU A 154 18.30 -17.53 6.75
C LEU A 154 18.29 -18.00 5.29
N VAL A 155 19.02 -19.06 4.95
CA VAL A 155 18.99 -19.67 3.61
C VAL A 155 17.60 -20.25 3.33
N GLU A 156 17.02 -21.01 4.25
CA GLU A 156 15.65 -21.55 4.13
C GLU A 156 14.62 -20.42 3.93
N HIS A 157 14.67 -19.41 4.78
CA HIS A 157 13.76 -18.27 4.71
C HIS A 157 13.96 -17.40 3.45
N SER A 158 15.11 -17.48 2.78
CA SER A 158 15.37 -16.74 1.56
C SER A 158 14.45 -17.13 0.40
N ALA A 159 13.79 -18.30 0.49
CA ALA A 159 12.75 -18.72 -0.44
C ALA A 159 11.60 -17.70 -0.47
N TYR A 160 11.18 -17.17 0.67
CA TYR A 160 10.14 -16.15 0.75
C TYR A 160 10.52 -14.85 0.05
N TYR A 161 11.81 -14.47 0.08
CA TYR A 161 12.30 -13.31 -0.69
C TYR A 161 12.09 -13.53 -2.19
N ARG A 162 12.35 -14.74 -2.72
CA ARG A 162 12.10 -15.06 -4.14
C ARG A 162 10.62 -14.95 -4.48
N VAL A 163 9.76 -15.55 -3.65
CA VAL A 163 8.29 -15.51 -3.84
C VAL A 163 7.80 -14.06 -3.83
N ALA A 164 8.22 -13.24 -2.86
CA ALA A 164 7.83 -11.84 -2.78
C ALA A 164 8.26 -11.02 -4.01
N ARG A 165 9.50 -11.25 -4.49
CA ARG A 165 10.01 -10.59 -5.71
C ARG A 165 9.24 -11.01 -6.95
N GLU A 166 8.99 -12.30 -7.10
CA GLU A 166 8.20 -12.83 -8.23
C GLU A 166 6.77 -12.31 -8.18
N PHE A 167 6.13 -12.30 -7.02
CA PHE A 167 4.80 -11.75 -6.84
C PHE A 167 4.76 -10.26 -7.18
N GLY A 168 5.75 -9.48 -6.74
CA GLY A 168 5.88 -8.07 -7.13
C GLY A 168 5.95 -7.87 -8.65
N ARG A 169 6.62 -8.77 -9.39
CA ARG A 169 6.64 -8.76 -10.86
C ARG A 169 5.27 -9.08 -11.47
N LEU A 170 4.53 -10.04 -10.91
CA LEU A 170 3.19 -10.37 -11.40
C LEU A 170 2.25 -9.17 -11.25
N VAL A 171 2.23 -8.54 -10.07
CA VAL A 171 1.47 -7.31 -9.83
C VAL A 171 1.90 -6.20 -10.79
N GLY A 172 3.19 -6.02 -10.99
CA GLY A 172 3.72 -4.99 -11.86
C GLY A 172 3.34 -5.19 -13.34
N ARG A 173 3.37 -6.41 -13.85
CA ARG A 173 2.90 -6.71 -15.22
C ARG A 173 1.41 -6.42 -15.40
N ALA A 174 0.59 -6.73 -14.39
CA ALA A 174 -0.84 -6.40 -14.40
C ALA A 174 -1.07 -4.89 -14.36
N ALA A 175 -0.24 -4.14 -13.63
CA ALA A 175 -0.32 -2.69 -13.52
C ALA A 175 -0.17 -1.97 -14.87
N CYS A 176 0.65 -2.49 -15.76
CA CYS A 176 0.87 -1.91 -17.08
C CYS A 176 -0.35 -2.00 -18.02
N SER A 177 -1.33 -2.84 -17.71
CA SER A 177 -2.52 -3.10 -18.55
C SER A 177 -3.72 -2.21 -18.21
N VAL A 178 -3.73 -1.53 -17.07
CA VAL A 178 -4.89 -0.75 -16.58
C VAL A 178 -4.78 0.72 -17.00
N ARG A 179 -5.79 1.20 -17.75
CA ARG A 179 -5.81 2.56 -18.31
C ARG A 179 -6.35 3.65 -17.37
N THR A 180 -7.22 3.32 -16.43
CA THR A 180 -8.01 4.31 -15.67
C THR A 180 -7.47 4.61 -14.27
N ALA A 181 -7.02 3.59 -13.54
CA ALA A 181 -6.44 3.76 -12.22
C ALA A 181 -5.21 2.84 -12.10
N ARG A 182 -4.05 3.42 -11.82
CA ARG A 182 -2.79 2.65 -11.75
C ARG A 182 -2.80 1.73 -10.53
N LEU A 183 -2.51 0.46 -10.77
CA LEU A 183 -2.22 -0.51 -9.72
C LEU A 183 -0.74 -0.36 -9.30
N ALA A 184 -0.47 -0.40 -8.00
CA ALA A 184 0.88 -0.30 -7.47
C ALA A 184 1.17 -1.39 -6.44
N VAL A 185 2.43 -1.78 -6.33
CA VAL A 185 2.94 -2.52 -5.17
C VAL A 185 3.20 -1.52 -4.05
N VAL A 186 2.63 -1.78 -2.88
CA VAL A 186 2.81 -0.95 -1.68
C VAL A 186 3.43 -1.79 -0.58
N THR A 187 4.43 -1.22 0.07
CA THR A 187 5.09 -1.83 1.24
C THR A 187 5.42 -0.79 2.29
N GLY A 188 5.91 -1.22 3.45
CA GLY A 188 6.50 -0.31 4.44
C GLY A 188 7.85 0.29 4.04
N GLY A 189 8.34 0.04 2.82
CA GLY A 189 9.54 0.67 2.25
C GLY A 189 10.88 0.21 2.83
N GLY A 190 10.91 -0.73 3.77
CA GLY A 190 12.12 -1.24 4.39
C GLY A 190 12.84 -2.34 3.59
N PRO A 191 13.86 -2.97 4.19
CA PRO A 191 14.57 -4.11 3.60
C PRO A 191 13.74 -5.41 3.68
N GLY A 192 14.31 -6.50 3.22
CA GLY A 192 13.75 -7.83 3.34
C GLY A 192 12.62 -8.10 2.36
N ILE A 193 11.49 -8.62 2.86
CA ILE A 193 10.31 -8.93 2.04
C ILE A 193 9.80 -7.68 1.32
N MET A 194 9.79 -6.53 1.99
CA MET A 194 9.37 -5.27 1.41
C MET A 194 10.24 -4.87 0.21
N GLU A 195 11.57 -4.98 0.38
CA GLU A 195 12.52 -4.76 -0.71
C GLU A 195 12.30 -5.73 -1.86
N ALA A 196 12.09 -7.01 -1.57
CA ALA A 196 11.85 -8.03 -2.59
C ALA A 196 10.64 -7.69 -3.45
N ALA A 197 9.52 -7.34 -2.82
CA ALA A 197 8.29 -6.97 -3.51
C ALA A 197 8.45 -5.68 -4.34
N ASN A 198 9.03 -4.62 -3.76
CA ASN A 198 9.32 -3.38 -4.47
C ASN A 198 10.27 -3.63 -5.66
N ARG A 199 11.28 -4.48 -5.49
CA ARG A 199 12.19 -4.89 -6.55
C ARG A 199 11.47 -5.57 -7.72
N GLY A 200 10.56 -6.49 -7.42
CA GLY A 200 9.76 -7.16 -8.44
C GLY A 200 8.93 -6.17 -9.27
N ALA A 201 8.26 -5.21 -8.64
CA ALA A 201 7.51 -4.15 -9.30
C ALA A 201 8.42 -3.25 -10.15
N TYR A 202 9.54 -2.80 -9.60
CA TYR A 202 10.53 -1.98 -10.30
C TYR A 202 11.07 -2.67 -11.55
N GLU A 203 11.42 -3.96 -11.47
CA GLU A 203 11.92 -4.76 -12.59
C GLU A 203 10.89 -4.95 -13.72
N SER A 204 9.60 -4.75 -13.44
CA SER A 204 8.52 -4.78 -14.44
C SER A 204 8.06 -3.40 -14.90
N GLY A 205 8.74 -2.32 -14.48
CA GLY A 205 8.42 -0.95 -14.88
C GLY A 205 7.16 -0.37 -14.24
N ALA A 206 6.65 -1.00 -13.16
CA ALA A 206 5.44 -0.57 -12.46
C ALA A 206 5.74 0.37 -11.29
N PRO A 207 4.74 1.18 -10.86
CA PRO A 207 4.86 1.98 -9.65
C PRO A 207 5.14 1.11 -8.42
N SER A 208 6.14 1.51 -7.66
CA SER A 208 6.60 0.84 -6.44
C SER A 208 6.61 1.86 -5.31
N ILE A 209 5.77 1.65 -4.28
CA ILE A 209 5.51 2.60 -3.21
C ILE A 209 6.11 2.11 -1.91
N GLY A 210 6.74 3.03 -1.18
CA GLY A 210 7.24 2.78 0.17
C GLY A 210 6.65 3.76 1.18
N PHE A 211 5.87 3.25 2.13
CA PHE A 211 5.36 4.01 3.27
C PHE A 211 6.25 3.80 4.49
N ASN A 212 7.36 4.53 4.54
CA ASN A 212 8.31 4.46 5.64
C ASN A 212 7.77 5.15 6.89
N ILE A 213 8.31 4.78 8.03
CA ILE A 213 8.01 5.42 9.32
C ILE A 213 9.29 6.01 9.91
N GLU A 214 9.17 7.13 10.59
CA GLU A 214 10.27 7.68 11.36
C GLU A 214 10.50 6.83 12.61
N LEU A 215 11.69 6.27 12.73
CA LEU A 215 12.12 5.44 13.86
C LEU A 215 13.35 6.05 14.52
N PRO A 216 13.57 5.80 15.84
CA PRO A 216 14.79 6.24 16.55
C PRO A 216 16.06 5.75 15.86
N ARG A 217 16.05 4.54 15.31
CA ARG A 217 17.10 4.03 14.43
C ARG A 217 16.70 4.32 12.99
N LYS A 218 17.49 5.15 12.30
CA LYS A 218 17.21 5.53 10.89
C LYS A 218 17.12 4.27 10.03
N GLN A 219 15.96 4.01 9.49
CA GLN A 219 15.75 3.03 8.44
C GLN A 219 15.93 3.72 7.09
N ILE A 220 16.82 3.18 6.27
CA ILE A 220 17.01 3.66 4.89
C ILE A 220 15.95 2.99 4.02
N PRO A 221 15.16 3.75 3.24
CA PRO A 221 14.24 3.17 2.27
C PRO A 221 14.99 2.28 1.27
N ASN A 222 14.36 1.20 0.83
CA ASN A 222 14.95 0.36 -0.18
C ASN A 222 14.99 1.08 -1.54
N ARG A 223 16.03 0.81 -2.33
CA ARG A 223 16.33 1.52 -3.60
C ARG A 223 15.38 1.23 -4.77
N TYR A 224 14.43 0.31 -4.59
CA TYR A 224 13.50 -0.10 -5.63
C TYR A 224 12.16 0.63 -5.55
N ILE A 225 12.01 1.56 -4.63
CA ILE A 225 10.85 2.44 -4.53
C ILE A 225 10.98 3.51 -5.64
N THR A 226 9.87 3.81 -6.30
CA THR A 226 9.80 4.95 -7.22
C THR A 226 10.09 6.24 -6.44
N PRO A 227 11.06 7.08 -6.86
CA PRO A 227 11.54 8.21 -6.05
C PRO A 227 10.44 9.11 -5.49
N ASP A 228 9.48 9.49 -6.33
CA ASP A 228 8.36 10.35 -5.95
C ASP A 228 7.25 9.64 -5.15
N LEU A 229 7.38 8.32 -4.94
CA LEU A 229 6.44 7.48 -4.18
C LEU A 229 7.09 6.90 -2.92
N CYS A 230 8.16 7.55 -2.44
CA CYS A 230 8.83 7.23 -1.19
C CYS A 230 8.38 8.21 -0.10
N PHE A 231 7.47 7.78 0.75
CA PHE A 231 6.95 8.60 1.83
C PHE A 231 7.57 8.23 3.17
N ARG A 232 7.67 9.21 4.08
CA ARG A 232 8.08 9.00 5.46
C ARG A 232 7.06 9.65 6.37
N PHE A 233 6.36 8.82 7.14
CA PHE A 233 5.37 9.24 8.10
C PHE A 233 5.98 9.46 9.48
N HIS A 234 5.46 10.43 10.20
CA HIS A 234 5.77 10.66 11.59
C HIS A 234 4.91 9.79 12.52
N TYR A 235 3.66 9.52 12.11
CA TYR A 235 2.68 8.78 12.90
C TYR A 235 2.31 7.43 12.29
N PHE A 236 2.39 6.36 13.10
CA PHE A 236 1.98 5.01 12.69
C PHE A 236 0.53 4.97 12.22
N ALA A 237 -0.40 5.65 12.92
CA ALA A 237 -1.81 5.64 12.57
C ALA A 237 -2.07 6.15 11.14
N ILE A 238 -1.41 7.23 10.73
CA ILE A 238 -1.57 7.79 9.38
C ILE A 238 -0.93 6.86 8.33
N ARG A 239 0.22 6.28 8.62
CA ARG A 239 0.86 5.29 7.76
C ARG A 239 -0.04 4.07 7.52
N LYS A 240 -0.62 3.51 8.58
CA LYS A 240 -1.53 2.36 8.52
C LYS A 240 -2.78 2.67 7.70
N LEU A 241 -3.35 3.85 7.87
CA LEU A 241 -4.47 4.32 7.06
C LEU A 241 -4.13 4.27 5.57
N HIS A 242 -3.01 4.85 5.15
CA HIS A 242 -2.57 4.86 3.75
C HIS A 242 -2.25 3.47 3.18
N LEU A 243 -1.75 2.54 4.03
CA LEU A 243 -1.53 1.16 3.62
C LEU A 243 -2.83 0.48 3.18
N LEU A 244 -3.97 0.81 3.82
CA LEU A 244 -5.25 0.13 3.59
C LEU A 244 -6.22 0.88 2.67
N GLU A 245 -6.15 2.20 2.60
CA GLU A 245 -7.15 3.04 1.92
C GLU A 245 -7.35 2.66 0.44
N ARG A 246 -6.27 2.31 -0.26
CA ARG A 246 -6.30 1.88 -1.67
C ARG A 246 -6.10 0.39 -1.86
N ALA A 247 -6.04 -0.38 -0.76
CA ALA A 247 -5.75 -1.79 -0.82
C ALA A 247 -6.82 -2.58 -1.60
N LYS A 248 -6.36 -3.41 -2.53
CA LYS A 248 -7.16 -4.39 -3.26
C LYS A 248 -6.78 -5.81 -2.89
N ALA A 249 -5.64 -5.99 -2.24
CA ALA A 249 -5.22 -7.23 -1.61
C ALA A 249 -4.20 -6.90 -0.52
N ALA A 250 -4.17 -7.71 0.54
CA ALA A 250 -3.18 -7.69 1.58
C ALA A 250 -2.46 -9.04 1.64
N VAL A 251 -1.14 -9.04 1.46
CA VAL A 251 -0.33 -10.26 1.39
C VAL A 251 0.71 -10.23 2.49
N PHE A 252 0.66 -11.22 3.37
CA PHE A 252 1.50 -11.33 4.56
C PHE A 252 2.48 -12.47 4.42
N PHE A 253 3.74 -12.15 4.33
CA PHE A 253 4.84 -13.09 4.44
C PHE A 253 5.26 -13.26 5.90
N PRO A 254 5.98 -14.33 6.26
CA PRO A 254 6.49 -14.51 7.62
C PRO A 254 7.21 -13.27 8.13
N GLY A 255 6.92 -12.86 9.37
CA GLY A 255 7.44 -11.63 9.94
C GLY A 255 7.36 -11.58 11.46
N GLY A 256 7.77 -10.48 12.06
CA GLY A 256 7.69 -10.25 13.50
C GLY A 256 6.49 -9.39 13.91
N TYR A 257 6.59 -8.76 15.08
CA TYR A 257 5.51 -7.99 15.68
C TYR A 257 4.85 -6.96 14.75
N GLY A 258 5.64 -6.23 13.94
CA GLY A 258 5.06 -5.26 13.00
C GLY A 258 4.19 -5.92 11.92
N THR A 259 4.55 -7.14 11.49
CA THR A 259 3.73 -7.89 10.52
C THR A 259 2.44 -8.41 11.15
N PHE A 260 2.50 -8.87 12.41
CA PHE A 260 1.32 -9.30 13.17
C PHE A 260 0.40 -8.13 13.48
N ASP A 261 0.94 -6.99 13.89
CA ASP A 261 0.20 -5.77 14.15
C ASP A 261 -0.64 -5.33 12.93
N GLU A 262 -0.05 -5.35 11.73
CA GLU A 262 -0.75 -5.05 10.48
C GLU A 262 -1.76 -6.15 10.11
N LEU A 263 -1.43 -7.44 10.35
CA LEU A 263 -2.35 -8.55 10.07
C LEU A 263 -3.62 -8.46 10.91
N PHE A 264 -3.47 -8.33 12.22
CA PHE A 264 -4.63 -8.27 13.11
C PHE A 264 -5.45 -7.00 12.95
N GLU A 265 -4.83 -5.89 12.58
CA GLU A 265 -5.58 -4.70 12.18
C GLU A 265 -6.45 -4.96 10.95
N VAL A 266 -5.87 -5.55 9.88
CA VAL A 266 -6.63 -5.88 8.65
C VAL A 266 -7.77 -6.84 8.95
N LEU A 267 -7.51 -7.93 9.68
CA LEU A 267 -8.55 -8.90 10.04
C LEU A 267 -9.66 -8.27 10.88
N THR A 268 -9.32 -7.43 11.88
CA THR A 268 -10.28 -6.72 12.70
C THR A 268 -11.15 -5.76 11.87
N LEU A 269 -10.54 -5.01 10.96
CA LEU A 269 -11.27 -4.05 10.11
C LEU A 269 -12.20 -4.76 9.11
N LEU A 270 -11.82 -5.93 8.61
CA LEU A 270 -12.66 -6.78 7.76
C LEU A 270 -13.80 -7.40 8.55
N GLN A 271 -13.52 -8.01 9.70
CA GLN A 271 -14.50 -8.63 10.60
C GLN A 271 -15.57 -7.62 11.01
N THR A 272 -15.16 -6.42 11.38
CA THR A 272 -16.08 -5.34 11.83
C THR A 272 -16.72 -4.55 10.67
N GLY A 273 -16.39 -4.86 9.41
CA GLY A 273 -16.93 -4.17 8.23
C GLY A 273 -16.51 -2.70 8.13
N LYS A 274 -15.38 -2.32 8.72
CA LYS A 274 -14.84 -0.95 8.67
C LYS A 274 -14.15 -0.61 7.36
N ILE A 275 -13.66 -1.62 6.65
CA ILE A 275 -13.11 -1.48 5.30
C ILE A 275 -13.90 -2.36 4.33
N PRO A 276 -13.91 -2.04 3.02
CA PRO A 276 -14.46 -2.93 2.01
C PRO A 276 -13.76 -4.30 2.05
N PRO A 277 -14.48 -5.40 1.81
CA PRO A 277 -13.88 -6.72 1.72
C PRO A 277 -12.75 -6.76 0.69
N LEU A 278 -11.64 -7.38 1.06
CA LEU A 278 -10.47 -7.61 0.20
C LEU A 278 -9.83 -8.97 0.52
N PRO A 279 -9.14 -9.61 -0.44
CA PRO A 279 -8.45 -10.86 -0.18
C PRO A 279 -7.24 -10.64 0.72
N VAL A 280 -7.14 -11.46 1.77
CA VAL A 280 -5.99 -11.54 2.66
C VAL A 280 -5.28 -12.87 2.41
N ILE A 281 -3.99 -12.80 2.10
CA ILE A 281 -3.18 -13.98 1.80
C ILE A 281 -2.06 -14.12 2.84
N LEU A 282 -1.97 -15.29 3.45
CA LEU A 282 -0.91 -15.68 4.37
C LEU A 282 0.07 -16.60 3.63
N VAL A 283 1.28 -16.14 3.37
CA VAL A 283 2.30 -16.89 2.63
C VAL A 283 3.14 -17.71 3.60
N GLY A 284 3.25 -19.03 3.34
CA GLY A 284 3.95 -19.95 4.23
C GLY A 284 3.07 -20.52 5.33
N GLU A 285 2.13 -21.40 4.97
CA GLU A 285 1.15 -22.00 5.88
C GLU A 285 1.77 -22.56 7.14
N ALA A 286 2.87 -23.31 7.01
CA ALA A 286 3.58 -23.91 8.14
C ALA A 286 4.09 -22.88 9.16
N TYR A 287 4.51 -21.71 8.69
CA TYR A 287 4.90 -20.60 9.57
C TYR A 287 3.70 -20.04 10.32
N TRP A 288 2.62 -19.73 9.61
CA TRP A 288 1.44 -19.06 10.18
C TRP A 288 0.71 -19.95 11.17
N ARG A 289 0.53 -21.27 10.87
CA ARG A 289 -0.10 -22.22 11.81
C ARG A 289 0.67 -22.42 13.10
N ARG A 290 2.01 -22.26 13.06
CA ARG A 290 2.83 -22.30 14.28
C ARG A 290 2.84 -20.99 15.05
N ALA A 291 2.67 -19.86 14.34
CA ALA A 291 2.77 -18.55 14.94
C ALA A 291 1.45 -18.08 15.56
N VAL A 292 0.31 -18.50 15.01
CA VAL A 292 -1.05 -18.21 15.50
C VAL A 292 -1.93 -19.43 15.28
N ASP A 293 -2.56 -19.89 16.33
CA ASP A 293 -3.60 -20.90 16.26
C ASP A 293 -4.97 -20.19 16.12
N PHE A 294 -5.39 -19.95 14.88
CA PHE A 294 -6.67 -19.30 14.58
C PHE A 294 -7.86 -20.21 14.89
N GLU A 295 -7.70 -21.54 14.76
CA GLU A 295 -8.74 -22.51 15.11
C GLU A 295 -9.03 -22.46 16.61
N PHE A 296 -7.98 -22.40 17.44
CA PHE A 296 -8.11 -22.24 18.87
C PHE A 296 -8.92 -20.98 19.25
N LEU A 297 -8.69 -19.86 18.56
CA LEU A 297 -9.45 -18.63 18.81
C LEU A 297 -10.95 -18.80 18.51
N ALA A 298 -11.27 -19.56 17.46
CA ALA A 298 -12.66 -19.88 17.11
C ALA A 298 -13.29 -20.88 18.09
N ASP A 299 -12.53 -21.88 18.54
CA ASP A 299 -12.99 -22.89 19.52
C ASP A 299 -13.29 -22.27 20.89
N GLU A 300 -12.46 -21.29 21.31
CA GLU A 300 -12.69 -20.50 22.54
C GLU A 300 -13.79 -19.42 22.39
N GLY A 301 -14.38 -19.28 21.19
CA GLY A 301 -15.41 -18.29 20.92
C GLY A 301 -14.92 -16.83 20.91
N MET A 302 -13.62 -16.60 20.73
CA MET A 302 -13.03 -15.26 20.63
C MET A 302 -13.25 -14.65 19.25
N ILE A 303 -13.43 -15.47 18.23
CA ILE A 303 -13.83 -15.12 16.87
C ILE A 303 -14.89 -16.09 16.38
N ASP A 304 -15.67 -15.71 15.37
CA ASP A 304 -16.62 -16.61 14.72
C ASP A 304 -15.88 -17.59 13.79
N ARG A 305 -16.37 -18.83 13.64
CA ARG A 305 -15.76 -19.80 12.70
C ARG A 305 -15.71 -19.29 11.28
N HIS A 306 -16.64 -18.44 10.89
CA HIS A 306 -16.67 -17.80 9.59
C HIS A 306 -15.52 -16.79 9.41
N ASP A 307 -14.94 -16.26 10.48
CA ASP A 307 -13.79 -15.36 10.41
C ASP A 307 -12.52 -16.07 9.91
N LEU A 308 -12.48 -17.40 10.01
CA LEU A 308 -11.41 -18.21 9.42
C LEU A 308 -11.40 -18.15 7.87
N GLU A 309 -12.49 -17.72 7.25
CA GLU A 309 -12.60 -17.51 5.81
C GLU A 309 -12.05 -16.16 5.34
N LEU A 310 -11.66 -15.27 6.27
CA LEU A 310 -11.12 -13.94 5.94
C LEU A 310 -9.77 -14.01 5.23
N PHE A 311 -9.04 -15.11 5.36
CA PHE A 311 -7.73 -15.28 4.77
C PHE A 311 -7.55 -16.64 4.07
N THR A 312 -6.53 -16.73 3.23
CA THR A 312 -6.17 -17.94 2.50
C THR A 312 -4.66 -18.17 2.57
N TYR A 313 -4.22 -19.40 2.77
CA TYR A 313 -2.81 -19.77 2.73
C TYR A 313 -2.33 -20.00 1.30
N CYS A 314 -1.11 -19.54 0.98
CA CYS A 314 -0.43 -19.75 -0.29
C CYS A 314 1.07 -19.97 -0.09
N GLU A 315 1.71 -20.67 -1.04
CA GLU A 315 3.15 -20.93 -0.97
C GLU A 315 3.94 -20.26 -2.11
N SER A 316 3.33 -20.05 -3.26
CA SER A 316 4.02 -19.52 -4.43
C SER A 316 3.39 -18.22 -4.96
N ALA A 317 4.16 -17.45 -5.71
CA ALA A 317 3.70 -16.22 -6.33
C ALA A 317 2.53 -16.45 -7.32
N PRO A 318 2.52 -17.49 -8.16
CA PRO A 318 1.37 -17.81 -9.00
C PRO A 318 0.11 -18.17 -8.17
N ASP A 319 0.27 -18.88 -7.04
CA ASP A 319 -0.88 -19.24 -6.19
C ASP A 319 -1.49 -18.00 -5.52
N ILE A 320 -0.65 -17.08 -5.02
CA ILE A 320 -1.09 -15.80 -4.47
C ILE A 320 -1.90 -15.04 -5.53
N TRP A 321 -1.38 -14.94 -6.74
CA TRP A 321 -2.04 -14.21 -7.82
C TRP A 321 -3.39 -14.84 -8.20
N ARG A 322 -3.43 -16.17 -8.31
CA ARG A 322 -4.65 -16.94 -8.58
C ARG A 322 -5.67 -16.75 -7.46
N ALA A 323 -5.27 -16.90 -6.20
CA ALA A 323 -6.16 -16.76 -5.05
C ALA A 323 -6.82 -15.37 -5.00
N ILE A 324 -6.06 -14.31 -5.31
CA ILE A 324 -6.60 -12.95 -5.45
C ILE A 324 -7.63 -12.88 -6.59
N GLY A 325 -7.31 -13.43 -7.76
CA GLY A 325 -8.22 -13.46 -8.90
C GLY A 325 -9.53 -14.21 -8.61
N ASP A 326 -9.42 -15.43 -8.07
CA ASP A 326 -10.55 -16.26 -7.71
C ASP A 326 -11.44 -15.61 -6.66
N TRP A 327 -10.83 -14.86 -5.71
CA TRP A 327 -11.59 -14.12 -4.71
C TRP A 327 -12.47 -13.06 -5.37
N TYR A 328 -11.93 -12.28 -6.33
CA TYR A 328 -12.69 -11.27 -7.05
C TYR A 328 -13.78 -11.88 -7.95
N GLU A 329 -13.50 -13.00 -8.63
CA GLU A 329 -14.50 -13.68 -9.43
C GLU A 329 -15.68 -14.18 -8.57
N ARG A 330 -15.41 -14.77 -7.40
CA ARG A 330 -16.47 -15.17 -6.45
C ARG A 330 -17.31 -13.98 -5.97
N GLN A 331 -16.73 -12.80 -5.78
CA GLN A 331 -17.48 -11.60 -5.40
C GLN A 331 -18.35 -11.06 -6.55
N ARG A 332 -17.95 -11.23 -7.81
CA ARG A 332 -18.76 -10.84 -8.99
C ARG A 332 -20.00 -11.72 -9.16
N ILE A 333 -19.89 -13.00 -8.81
CA ILE A 333 -20.97 -14.00 -8.96
C ILE A 333 -21.98 -13.90 -7.81
N ARG A 334 -21.58 -13.42 -6.62
CA ARG A 334 -22.51 -13.20 -5.51
C ARG A 334 -23.47 -12.06 -5.86
N PRO A 335 -24.82 -12.31 -5.96
CA PRO A 335 -25.77 -11.23 -6.17
C PRO A 335 -25.65 -10.24 -5.01
N ARG A 336 -25.63 -8.95 -5.32
CA ARG A 336 -25.69 -7.88 -4.30
C ARG A 336 -26.96 -8.09 -3.46
N MET A 337 -26.86 -8.78 -2.34
CA MET A 337 -27.94 -8.79 -1.36
C MET A 337 -28.09 -7.34 -0.88
N ARG A 338 -29.19 -6.71 -1.31
CA ARG A 338 -29.65 -5.42 -0.78
C ARG A 338 -29.71 -5.56 0.74
N ARG A 339 -28.86 -4.83 1.46
CA ARG A 339 -29.05 -4.60 2.89
C ARG A 339 -30.46 -4.09 3.07
N LYS A 340 -31.35 -4.94 3.61
CA LYS A 340 -32.65 -4.52 4.14
C LYS A 340 -32.31 -3.58 5.30
N THR A 341 -32.43 -2.27 5.05
CA THR A 341 -32.54 -1.29 6.14
C THR A 341 -33.83 -1.65 6.86
N SER A 342 -33.73 -2.22 8.04
CA SER A 342 -34.85 -2.38 8.94
C SER A 342 -35.31 -0.97 9.35
N ARG A 343 -36.33 -0.48 8.66
CA ARG A 343 -37.17 0.61 9.14
C ARG A 343 -37.99 0.07 10.28
N THR A 344 -37.46 0.04 11.48
CA THR A 344 -38.29 -0.03 12.69
C THR A 344 -38.95 1.35 12.85
N GLY A 345 -40.13 1.46 12.29
CA GLY A 345 -41.04 2.53 12.64
C GLY A 345 -41.50 2.34 14.07
N ARG A 346 -41.09 3.18 14.99
CA ARG A 346 -41.86 3.47 16.18
C ARG A 346 -42.82 4.62 15.86
N ARG A 347 -44.10 4.30 15.70
CA ARG A 347 -45.19 5.23 15.96
C ARG A 347 -45.39 5.24 17.48
N VAL A 348 -45.33 6.38 18.08
CA VAL A 348 -46.14 6.81 19.21
C VAL A 348 -46.52 8.24 18.91
#